data_e1bb1082e3e5ce127bfd6fb7cb9b5ff8
#
_entry.id   e1bb1082e3e5ce127bfd6fb7cb9b5ff8
#
_cell.length_a   1.000
_cell.length_b   1.000
_cell.length_c   1.000
_cell.angle_alpha   90.00
_cell.angle_beta   90.00
_cell.angle_gamma   90.00
#
_symmetry.space_group_name_H-M   'P 1'
#
loop_
_entity.id
_entity.type
_entity.pdbx_description
1 polymer ?
#
loop_
_entity_poly.entity_id
_entity_poly.type
_entity_poly.pdbx_seq_one_letter_code
_entity_poly.pdbx_strand_id
1 'polypeptide(L)'
;MMQNRNVLLGIAALIVLAAGAWAFNFVLGEPEAASAPISSVPLELDLAPTEVPEPEATAVSTALSTAVPVQEPVEPTAAPAVGPIIFEINQAESEVRFTLDEMLRGEPKTVVGATDQVAGQIGVDLAVLSTAQVGVIQVNARTLATDNNFRNRAIRNVILETDAYEFITFTPTAISGLPDTAVPGDTLTFQITGDLTIRDITQTVVFDVTATAVSETQLAGTAVTTVQRADFNLVIPEVEGVADVAEAVLLEIDFVATAVE
;
A
#
# COMPACT_ATOMS: atom_id res chain seq x y z
N MET A 1 2.66 47.04 45.95
CA MET A 1 1.78 46.47 44.89
C MET A 1 2.36 46.49 43.47
N MET A 2 3.46 47.20 43.21
CA MET A 2 4.10 47.28 41.89
C MET A 2 5.02 46.08 41.53
N GLN A 3 5.60 45.42 42.52
CA GLN A 3 6.61 44.37 42.32
C GLN A 3 6.04 43.07 41.71
N ASN A 4 4.76 42.74 42.02
CA ASN A 4 4.13 41.52 41.50
C ASN A 4 3.68 41.62 40.02
N ARG A 5 3.45 42.85 39.52
CA ARG A 5 3.07 43.06 38.10
C ARG A 5 4.22 42.78 37.14
N ASN A 6 5.45 43.15 37.51
CA ASN A 6 6.63 42.93 36.67
C ASN A 6 7.03 41.45 36.65
N VAL A 7 6.82 40.71 37.73
CA VAL A 7 7.05 39.25 37.77
C VAL A 7 6.01 38.53 36.92
N LEU A 8 4.74 38.93 37.00
CA LEU A 8 3.68 38.34 36.16
C LEU A 8 3.89 38.62 34.66
N LEU A 9 4.33 39.83 34.29
CA LEU A 9 4.68 40.17 32.91
C LEU A 9 5.90 39.37 32.39
N GLY A 10 6.92 39.16 33.25
CA GLY A 10 8.09 38.36 32.94
C GLY A 10 7.74 36.87 32.70
N ILE A 11 6.85 36.32 33.55
CA ILE A 11 6.39 34.91 33.36
C ILE A 11 5.54 34.78 32.09
N ALA A 12 4.64 35.73 31.82
CA ALA A 12 3.85 35.72 30.58
C ALA A 12 4.73 35.84 29.34
N ALA A 13 5.76 36.68 29.33
CA ALA A 13 6.71 36.82 28.25
C ALA A 13 7.53 35.54 28.03
N LEU A 14 7.95 34.87 29.12
CA LEU A 14 8.67 33.60 29.06
C LEU A 14 7.78 32.45 28.48
N ILE A 15 6.49 32.42 28.88
CA ILE A 15 5.54 31.42 28.32
C ILE A 15 5.29 31.67 26.84
N VAL A 16 5.15 32.91 26.39
CA VAL A 16 4.97 33.24 24.97
C VAL A 16 6.23 32.90 24.14
N LEU A 17 7.42 33.18 24.68
CA LEU A 17 8.68 32.82 24.04
C LEU A 17 8.90 31.30 23.99
N ALA A 18 8.56 30.59 25.06
CA ALA A 18 8.64 29.13 25.09
C ALA A 18 7.63 28.48 24.15
N ALA A 19 6.39 28.99 24.10
CA ALA A 19 5.36 28.52 23.18
C ALA A 19 5.74 28.84 21.71
N GLY A 20 6.30 30.04 21.45
CA GLY A 20 6.81 30.41 20.12
C GLY A 20 7.99 29.56 19.67
N ALA A 21 8.94 29.28 20.57
CA ALA A 21 10.08 28.42 20.29
C ALA A 21 9.64 26.95 20.07
N TRP A 22 8.66 26.48 20.83
CA TRP A 22 8.09 25.15 20.65
C TRP A 22 7.35 25.02 19.32
N ALA A 23 6.48 25.98 18.99
CA ALA A 23 5.77 26.01 17.71
C ALA A 23 6.74 26.14 16.52
N PHE A 24 7.79 26.96 16.65
CA PHE A 24 8.83 27.10 15.63
C PHE A 24 9.60 25.79 15.43
N ASN A 25 9.99 25.12 16.51
CA ASN A 25 10.72 23.86 16.44
C ASN A 25 9.81 22.70 15.93
N PHE A 26 8.53 22.72 16.28
CA PHE A 26 7.55 21.73 15.81
C PHE A 26 7.30 21.85 14.29
N VAL A 27 7.19 23.08 13.76
CA VAL A 27 6.87 23.31 12.34
C VAL A 27 8.14 23.26 11.45
N LEU A 28 9.27 23.79 11.94
CA LEU A 28 10.50 23.97 11.17
C LEU A 28 11.65 23.07 11.61
N GLY A 29 11.48 22.29 12.67
CA GLY A 29 12.44 21.28 13.11
C GLY A 29 12.71 20.24 12.02
N GLU A 30 13.88 19.62 12.06
CA GLU A 30 14.10 18.44 11.21
C GLU A 30 13.28 17.28 11.76
N PRO A 31 12.43 16.64 10.91
CA PRO A 31 11.66 15.46 11.31
C PRO A 31 12.62 14.29 11.59
N GLU A 32 12.15 13.34 12.37
CA GLU A 32 12.90 12.11 12.60
C GLU A 32 13.21 11.40 11.28
N ALA A 33 14.41 10.82 11.19
CA ALA A 33 14.77 9.96 10.08
C ALA A 33 13.96 8.65 10.15
N ALA A 34 13.85 7.95 9.02
CA ALA A 34 13.28 6.61 8.99
C ALA A 34 13.98 5.71 10.01
N SER A 35 13.21 4.96 10.81
CA SER A 35 13.74 4.16 11.92
C SER A 35 14.59 2.98 11.46
N ALA A 36 14.27 2.40 10.29
CA ALA A 36 15.00 1.30 9.63
C ALA A 36 14.57 1.24 8.15
N PRO A 37 15.27 0.49 7.30
CA PRO A 37 14.71 0.08 6.02
C PRO A 37 13.37 -0.62 6.27
N ILE A 38 12.35 -0.24 5.49
CA ILE A 38 11.02 -0.86 5.59
C ILE A 38 11.11 -2.33 5.16
N SER A 39 10.39 -3.21 5.84
CA SER A 39 10.28 -4.63 5.50
C SER A 39 8.82 -5.04 5.43
N SER A 40 8.50 -6.00 4.58
CA SER A 40 7.15 -6.53 4.43
C SER A 40 6.71 -7.27 5.69
N VAL A 41 5.42 -7.17 6.00
CA VAL A 41 4.76 -8.07 6.96
C VAL A 41 4.57 -9.41 6.25
N PRO A 42 5.07 -10.53 6.82
CA PRO A 42 4.91 -11.83 6.19
C PRO A 42 3.45 -12.16 5.90
N LEU A 43 3.14 -12.59 4.68
CA LEU A 43 1.83 -13.05 4.28
C LEU A 43 1.69 -14.53 4.64
N GLU A 44 0.77 -14.85 5.54
CA GLU A 44 0.36 -16.24 5.80
C GLU A 44 -0.69 -16.61 4.76
N LEU A 45 -0.34 -17.53 3.84
CA LEU A 45 -1.29 -18.03 2.84
C LEU A 45 -2.31 -18.93 3.53
N ASP A 46 -3.59 -18.56 3.46
CA ASP A 46 -4.68 -19.44 3.91
C ASP A 46 -4.92 -20.52 2.85
N LEU A 47 -4.12 -21.57 2.94
CA LEU A 47 -4.30 -22.77 2.12
C LEU A 47 -5.45 -23.58 2.72
N ALA A 48 -6.70 -23.22 2.39
CA ALA A 48 -7.82 -24.09 2.71
C ALA A 48 -7.54 -25.49 2.15
N PRO A 49 -7.58 -26.56 2.97
CA PRO A 49 -7.33 -27.90 2.46
C PRO A 49 -8.36 -28.21 1.38
N THR A 50 -7.91 -28.36 0.14
CA THR A 50 -8.74 -28.91 -0.92
C THR A 50 -9.09 -30.32 -0.51
N GLU A 51 -10.30 -30.53 0.02
CA GLU A 51 -10.86 -31.88 0.23
C GLU A 51 -10.90 -32.55 -1.15
N VAL A 52 -9.91 -33.40 -1.41
CA VAL A 52 -9.96 -34.34 -2.50
C VAL A 52 -11.13 -35.28 -2.19
N PRO A 53 -12.19 -35.30 -3.01
CA PRO A 53 -13.27 -36.26 -2.78
C PRO A 53 -12.69 -37.68 -2.89
N GLU A 54 -12.69 -38.38 -1.79
CA GLU A 54 -12.32 -39.80 -1.72
C GLU A 54 -13.25 -40.56 -2.68
N PRO A 55 -12.69 -41.35 -3.66
CA PRO A 55 -13.54 -42.07 -4.59
C PRO A 55 -14.30 -43.15 -3.81
N GLU A 56 -15.62 -43.02 -3.73
CA GLU A 56 -16.52 -44.06 -3.22
C GLU A 56 -16.25 -45.37 -3.97
N ALA A 57 -15.75 -46.37 -3.26
CA ALA A 57 -15.56 -47.71 -3.76
C ALA A 57 -16.92 -48.38 -4.01
N THR A 58 -17.42 -48.26 -5.23
CA THR A 58 -18.59 -49.05 -5.68
C THR A 58 -18.11 -50.43 -6.03
N ALA A 59 -18.47 -51.39 -5.18
CA ALA A 59 -18.31 -52.81 -5.45
C ALA A 59 -19.17 -53.22 -6.66
N VAL A 60 -18.54 -53.62 -7.76
CA VAL A 60 -19.23 -54.25 -8.89
C VAL A 60 -18.74 -55.67 -9.09
N SER A 61 -19.73 -56.52 -9.07
CA SER A 61 -19.77 -57.96 -9.31
C SER A 61 -19.17 -58.36 -10.66
N THR A 62 -18.47 -59.47 -10.61
CA THR A 62 -17.84 -60.25 -11.69
C THR A 62 -18.78 -60.62 -12.85
N ALA A 63 -18.41 -60.29 -14.09
CA ALA A 63 -18.82 -61.03 -15.27
C ALA A 63 -17.70 -61.05 -16.32
N LEU A 64 -17.29 -62.21 -16.69
CA LEU A 64 -16.28 -62.62 -17.63
C LEU A 64 -16.70 -62.33 -19.08
N SER A 65 -15.91 -61.58 -19.89
CA SER A 65 -15.93 -61.74 -21.34
C SER A 65 -14.72 -61.07 -22.03
N THR A 66 -13.93 -61.88 -22.67
CA THR A 66 -13.22 -61.78 -23.95
C THR A 66 -12.45 -60.51 -24.31
N ALA A 67 -11.11 -60.65 -24.45
CA ALA A 67 -10.11 -59.67 -24.83
C ALA A 67 -10.31 -59.07 -26.23
N VAL A 68 -10.21 -57.72 -26.27
CA VAL A 68 -9.79 -56.89 -27.41
C VAL A 68 -8.76 -55.92 -26.87
N PRO A 69 -7.59 -55.69 -27.50
CA PRO A 69 -6.62 -54.70 -26.97
C PRO A 69 -7.15 -53.29 -27.25
N VAL A 70 -7.71 -52.68 -26.23
CA VAL A 70 -8.01 -51.27 -26.24
C VAL A 70 -6.74 -50.54 -25.82
N GLN A 71 -6.29 -49.62 -26.67
CA GLN A 71 -5.28 -48.62 -26.30
C GLN A 71 -5.75 -47.91 -25.04
N GLU A 72 -4.91 -47.94 -24.01
CA GLU A 72 -5.13 -47.12 -22.79
C GLU A 72 -5.29 -45.66 -23.22
N PRO A 73 -6.32 -44.98 -22.73
CA PRO A 73 -6.38 -43.51 -22.79
C PRO A 73 -5.17 -42.98 -22.03
N VAL A 74 -4.30 -42.24 -22.71
CA VAL A 74 -3.26 -41.47 -22.04
C VAL A 74 -4.02 -40.47 -21.18
N GLU A 75 -4.09 -40.72 -19.87
CA GLU A 75 -4.52 -39.71 -18.92
C GLU A 75 -3.66 -38.46 -19.14
N PRO A 76 -4.24 -37.26 -19.32
CA PRO A 76 -3.45 -36.06 -19.33
C PRO A 76 -2.73 -36.02 -17.96
N THR A 77 -1.41 -36.14 -18.01
CA THR A 77 -0.57 -35.89 -16.83
C THR A 77 -0.88 -34.49 -16.39
N ALA A 78 -1.68 -34.33 -15.29
CA ALA A 78 -1.86 -33.06 -14.65
C ALA A 78 -0.46 -32.54 -14.33
N ALA A 79 -0.13 -31.36 -14.84
CA ALA A 79 1.07 -30.66 -14.42
C ALA A 79 1.04 -30.57 -12.87
N PRO A 80 2.18 -30.72 -12.19
CA PRO A 80 2.21 -30.59 -10.75
C PRO A 80 1.59 -29.23 -10.40
N ALA A 81 0.57 -29.23 -9.56
CA ALA A 81 -0.01 -28.01 -9.01
C ALA A 81 1.11 -27.36 -8.20
N VAL A 82 1.76 -26.38 -8.79
CA VAL A 82 2.67 -25.48 -8.07
C VAL A 82 1.73 -24.59 -7.27
N GLY A 83 1.75 -24.70 -5.95
CA GLY A 83 0.91 -23.86 -5.09
C GLY A 83 1.25 -22.37 -5.24
N PRO A 84 0.52 -21.49 -4.55
CA PRO A 84 0.72 -20.06 -4.67
C PRO A 84 2.16 -19.66 -4.34
N ILE A 85 2.72 -18.80 -5.17
CA ILE A 85 4.07 -18.22 -5.02
C ILE A 85 3.90 -16.89 -4.27
N ILE A 86 4.77 -16.64 -3.28
CA ILE A 86 4.84 -15.34 -2.60
C ILE A 86 5.82 -14.45 -3.37
N PHE A 87 5.36 -13.25 -3.71
CA PHE A 87 6.16 -12.18 -4.29
C PHE A 87 6.32 -11.07 -3.27
N GLU A 88 7.51 -10.51 -3.15
CA GLU A 88 7.80 -9.37 -2.29
C GLU A 88 8.07 -8.13 -3.14
N ILE A 89 7.51 -6.98 -2.74
CA ILE A 89 7.72 -5.70 -3.43
C ILE A 89 9.21 -5.31 -3.36
N ASN A 90 9.81 -5.11 -4.52
CA ASN A 90 11.17 -4.64 -4.68
C ASN A 90 11.21 -3.11 -4.55
N GLN A 91 11.68 -2.58 -3.43
CA GLN A 91 11.72 -1.15 -3.15
C GLN A 91 12.54 -0.36 -4.18
N ALA A 92 13.64 -0.93 -4.68
CA ALA A 92 14.50 -0.23 -5.64
C ALA A 92 13.85 -0.03 -7.02
N GLU A 93 12.79 -0.78 -7.32
CA GLU A 93 12.06 -0.75 -8.59
C GLU A 93 10.60 -0.32 -8.42
N SER A 94 10.23 0.12 -7.20
CA SER A 94 8.86 0.54 -6.87
C SER A 94 8.84 1.96 -6.34
N GLU A 95 7.74 2.67 -6.58
CA GLU A 95 7.55 4.03 -6.11
C GLU A 95 6.09 4.26 -5.71
N VAL A 96 5.89 4.94 -4.59
CA VAL A 96 4.59 5.44 -4.16
C VAL A 96 4.55 6.94 -4.34
N ARG A 97 3.47 7.43 -4.94
CA ARG A 97 3.25 8.87 -5.18
C ARG A 97 1.90 9.32 -4.65
N PHE A 98 1.86 10.56 -4.21
CA PHE A 98 0.62 11.32 -4.12
C PHE A 98 0.68 12.52 -5.05
N THR A 99 -0.45 12.89 -5.62
CA THR A 99 -0.59 14.05 -6.50
C THR A 99 -1.81 14.86 -6.10
N LEU A 100 -1.65 16.17 -5.99
CA LEU A 100 -2.73 17.13 -5.79
C LEU A 100 -2.39 18.48 -6.44
N ASP A 101 -3.42 19.31 -6.65
CA ASP A 101 -3.26 20.64 -7.20
C ASP A 101 -3.39 21.72 -6.12
N GLU A 102 -2.66 22.82 -6.27
CA GLU A 102 -2.71 24.01 -5.44
C GLU A 102 -2.55 25.27 -6.28
N MET A 103 -2.90 26.43 -5.71
CA MET A 103 -2.49 27.72 -6.25
C MET A 103 -1.26 28.22 -5.51
N LEU A 104 -0.13 28.35 -6.21
CA LEU A 104 1.11 28.85 -5.65
C LEU A 104 1.39 30.27 -6.19
N ARG A 105 1.31 31.28 -5.33
CA ARG A 105 1.49 32.71 -5.70
C ARG A 105 0.57 33.16 -6.82
N GLY A 106 -0.64 32.62 -6.88
CA GLY A 106 -1.65 32.93 -7.88
C GLY A 106 -1.54 32.14 -9.19
N GLU A 107 -0.61 31.19 -9.28
CA GLU A 107 -0.45 30.31 -10.45
C GLU A 107 -0.81 28.87 -10.09
N PRO A 108 -1.46 28.11 -10.98
CA PRO A 108 -1.75 26.70 -10.78
C PRO A 108 -0.46 25.88 -10.65
N LYS A 109 -0.41 25.00 -9.68
CA LYS A 109 0.73 24.11 -9.41
C LYS A 109 0.23 22.71 -9.07
N THR A 110 0.68 21.72 -9.82
CA THR A 110 0.54 20.31 -9.42
C THR A 110 1.70 19.93 -8.51
N VAL A 111 1.38 19.41 -7.35
CA VAL A 111 2.32 18.90 -6.35
C VAL A 111 2.36 17.39 -6.44
N VAL A 112 3.56 16.86 -6.61
CA VAL A 112 3.83 15.42 -6.53
C VAL A 112 4.80 15.18 -5.39
N GLY A 113 4.46 14.25 -4.51
CA GLY A 113 5.38 13.74 -3.48
C GLY A 113 5.54 12.25 -3.65
N ALA A 114 6.77 11.75 -3.53
CA ALA A 114 7.11 10.37 -3.80
C ALA A 114 8.03 9.76 -2.74
N THR A 115 8.02 8.42 -2.67
CA THR A 115 8.97 7.61 -1.90
C THR A 115 9.11 6.23 -2.53
N ASP A 116 10.31 5.65 -2.43
CA ASP A 116 10.63 4.27 -2.76
C ASP A 116 10.48 3.31 -1.55
N GLN A 117 10.24 3.87 -0.36
CA GLN A 117 10.13 3.09 0.87
C GLN A 117 8.73 2.50 1.01
N VAL A 118 8.45 1.46 0.24
CA VAL A 118 7.22 0.68 0.22
C VAL A 118 7.55 -0.80 0.40
N ALA A 119 6.75 -1.52 1.18
CA ALA A 119 6.91 -2.95 1.40
C ALA A 119 5.55 -3.66 1.44
N GLY A 120 5.52 -4.89 1.00
CA GLY A 120 4.35 -5.75 1.01
C GLY A 120 4.62 -7.06 0.30
N GLN A 121 3.73 -8.04 0.50
CA GLN A 121 3.80 -9.35 -0.14
C GLN A 121 2.49 -9.65 -0.87
N ILE A 122 2.61 -10.40 -1.96
CA ILE A 122 1.50 -10.81 -2.83
C ILE A 122 1.63 -12.31 -3.04
N GLY A 123 0.60 -13.07 -2.68
CA GLY A 123 0.52 -14.51 -2.92
C GLY A 123 -0.32 -14.77 -4.16
N VAL A 124 0.24 -15.45 -5.18
CA VAL A 124 -0.44 -15.72 -6.45
C VAL A 124 -0.17 -17.13 -6.92
N ASP A 125 -1.25 -17.82 -7.30
CA ASP A 125 -1.21 -18.98 -8.16
C ASP A 125 -1.81 -18.58 -9.51
N LEU A 126 -1.00 -18.50 -10.56
CA LEU A 126 -1.47 -18.10 -11.89
C LEU A 126 -2.46 -19.10 -12.51
N ALA A 127 -2.47 -20.35 -12.04
CA ALA A 127 -3.43 -21.36 -12.46
C ALA A 127 -4.77 -21.23 -11.75
N VAL A 128 -4.83 -20.53 -10.58
CA VAL A 128 -6.03 -20.37 -9.74
C VAL A 128 -6.03 -18.98 -9.11
N LEU A 129 -6.30 -17.94 -9.91
CA LEU A 129 -6.25 -16.54 -9.45
C LEU A 129 -7.29 -16.20 -8.39
N SER A 130 -8.34 -17.02 -8.22
CA SER A 130 -9.30 -16.85 -7.12
C SER A 130 -8.68 -17.04 -5.74
N THR A 131 -7.48 -17.62 -5.65
CA THR A 131 -6.71 -17.79 -4.40
C THR A 131 -5.70 -16.68 -4.15
N ALA A 132 -5.63 -15.67 -5.04
CA ALA A 132 -4.71 -14.57 -4.90
C ALA A 132 -4.97 -13.79 -3.62
N GLN A 133 -3.90 -13.45 -2.92
CA GLN A 133 -3.93 -12.68 -1.67
C GLN A 133 -2.91 -11.55 -1.75
N VAL A 134 -3.26 -10.41 -1.19
CA VAL A 134 -2.33 -9.28 -1.01
C VAL A 134 -2.20 -9.03 0.49
N GLY A 135 -0.99 -9.04 0.97
CA GLY A 135 -0.67 -8.73 2.36
C GLY A 135 -0.78 -7.24 2.66
N VAL A 136 -0.45 -6.88 3.89
CA VAL A 136 -0.41 -5.47 4.28
C VAL A 136 0.66 -4.75 3.48
N ILE A 137 0.26 -3.66 2.81
CA ILE A 137 1.19 -2.75 2.14
C ILE A 137 1.53 -1.63 3.11
N GLN A 138 2.82 -1.40 3.34
CA GLN A 138 3.32 -0.33 4.21
C GLN A 138 4.14 0.67 3.40
N VAL A 139 3.96 1.94 3.70
CA VAL A 139 4.73 3.05 3.11
C VAL A 139 5.33 3.88 4.24
N ASN A 140 6.65 4.15 4.18
CA ASN A 140 7.30 4.99 5.17
C ASN A 140 7.04 6.48 4.86
N ALA A 141 6.16 7.11 5.64
CA ALA A 141 5.78 8.50 5.46
C ALA A 141 6.91 9.50 5.76
N ARG A 142 7.92 9.11 6.57
CA ARG A 142 9.11 9.95 6.86
C ARG A 142 9.98 10.19 5.65
N THR A 143 9.88 9.34 4.63
CA THR A 143 10.69 9.42 3.41
C THR A 143 10.00 10.13 2.26
N LEU A 144 8.70 10.46 2.39
CA LEU A 144 7.97 11.22 1.39
C LEU A 144 8.63 12.57 1.13
N ALA A 145 8.88 12.87 -0.15
CA ALA A 145 9.53 14.09 -0.60
C ALA A 145 8.87 14.68 -1.83
N THR A 146 8.79 16.01 -1.87
CA THR A 146 8.36 16.82 -3.02
C THR A 146 9.53 17.66 -3.52
N ASP A 147 9.28 18.51 -4.51
CA ASP A 147 10.23 19.48 -5.06
C ASP A 147 10.60 20.63 -4.08
N ASN A 148 10.01 20.69 -2.87
CA ASN A 148 10.17 21.80 -1.94
C ASN A 148 10.41 21.33 -0.50
N ASN A 149 11.58 21.64 0.05
CA ASN A 149 11.95 21.22 1.41
C ASN A 149 11.07 21.82 2.52
N PHE A 150 10.51 23.03 2.34
CA PHE A 150 9.57 23.59 3.32
C PHE A 150 8.25 22.81 3.32
N ARG A 151 7.76 22.46 2.13
CA ARG A 151 6.58 21.59 1.98
C ARG A 151 6.86 20.21 2.60
N ASN A 152 8.03 19.62 2.36
CA ASN A 152 8.41 18.34 2.93
C ASN A 152 8.38 18.36 4.47
N ARG A 153 8.83 19.44 5.10
CA ARG A 153 8.74 19.60 6.55
C ARG A 153 7.30 19.75 7.03
N ALA A 154 6.49 20.55 6.33
CA ALA A 154 5.07 20.70 6.66
C ALA A 154 4.32 19.36 6.53
N ILE A 155 4.58 18.59 5.48
CA ILE A 155 4.00 17.26 5.28
C ILE A 155 4.36 16.34 6.45
N ARG A 156 5.63 16.25 6.81
CA ARG A 156 6.09 15.32 7.84
C ARG A 156 5.72 15.76 9.25
N ASN A 157 5.93 17.04 9.59
CA ASN A 157 5.80 17.51 10.98
C ASN A 157 4.35 17.87 11.35
N VAL A 158 3.55 18.35 10.37
CA VAL A 158 2.24 18.95 10.66
C VAL A 158 1.09 18.15 10.05
N ILE A 159 1.20 17.74 8.79
CA ILE A 159 0.11 17.09 8.08
C ILE A 159 0.04 15.60 8.43
N LEU A 160 1.15 14.88 8.31
CA LEU A 160 1.24 13.45 8.58
C LEU A 160 1.76 13.12 9.98
N GLU A 161 2.35 14.08 10.70
CA GLU A 161 2.88 13.89 12.07
C GLU A 161 3.77 12.65 12.17
N THR A 162 4.74 12.54 11.23
CA THR A 162 5.50 11.29 11.02
C THR A 162 6.38 10.86 12.17
N ASP A 163 6.66 11.75 13.14
CA ASP A 163 7.35 11.38 14.38
C ASP A 163 6.50 10.44 15.24
N ALA A 164 5.16 10.60 15.19
CA ALA A 164 4.21 9.73 15.87
C ALA A 164 3.69 8.60 14.94
N TYR A 165 3.56 8.85 13.65
CA TYR A 165 2.95 7.95 12.66
C TYR A 165 3.92 7.73 11.49
N GLU A 166 4.91 6.89 11.69
CA GLU A 166 5.94 6.66 10.67
C GLU A 166 5.41 6.00 9.41
N PHE A 167 4.39 5.14 9.54
CA PHE A 167 3.90 4.34 8.42
C PHE A 167 2.46 4.69 8.05
N ILE A 168 2.21 4.74 6.73
CA ILE A 168 0.89 4.63 6.14
C ILE A 168 0.70 3.17 5.79
N THR A 169 -0.47 2.57 6.11
CA THR A 169 -0.73 1.16 5.86
C THR A 169 -2.01 0.98 5.06
N PHE A 170 -1.99 0.03 4.14
CA PHE A 170 -3.17 -0.45 3.46
C PHE A 170 -3.33 -1.95 3.75
N THR A 171 -4.47 -2.32 4.34
CA THR A 171 -4.82 -3.70 4.67
C THR A 171 -5.90 -4.18 3.71
N PRO A 172 -5.57 -4.99 2.70
CA PRO A 172 -6.56 -5.51 1.75
C PRO A 172 -7.61 -6.38 2.43
N THR A 173 -8.87 -6.25 1.99
CA THR A 173 -10.00 -7.03 2.50
C THR A 173 -10.69 -7.85 1.42
N ALA A 174 -10.61 -7.42 0.15
CA ALA A 174 -11.19 -8.14 -0.98
C ALA A 174 -10.47 -7.80 -2.29
N ILE A 175 -10.39 -8.78 -3.18
CA ILE A 175 -9.96 -8.63 -4.56
C ILE A 175 -11.15 -8.98 -5.47
N SER A 176 -11.38 -8.20 -6.51
CA SER A 176 -12.50 -8.40 -7.45
C SER A 176 -12.08 -8.10 -8.88
N GLY A 177 -12.68 -8.82 -9.85
CA GLY A 177 -12.40 -8.61 -11.27
C GLY A 177 -11.23 -9.41 -11.83
N LEU A 178 -10.58 -10.28 -11.05
CA LEU A 178 -9.60 -11.21 -11.57
C LEU A 178 -10.27 -12.28 -12.46
N PRO A 179 -9.63 -12.71 -13.56
CA PRO A 179 -10.03 -13.91 -14.29
C PRO A 179 -9.70 -15.17 -13.47
N ASP A 180 -10.12 -16.34 -13.96
CA ASP A 180 -9.85 -17.61 -13.27
C ASP A 180 -8.36 -17.97 -13.30
N THR A 181 -7.68 -17.69 -14.42
CA THR A 181 -6.28 -18.04 -14.67
C THR A 181 -5.54 -16.93 -15.42
N ALA A 182 -4.22 -16.95 -15.35
CA ALA A 182 -3.33 -16.14 -16.20
C ALA A 182 -2.08 -16.91 -16.56
N VAL A 183 -1.34 -16.42 -17.55
CA VAL A 183 -0.03 -16.92 -17.92
C VAL A 183 1.00 -15.78 -17.92
N PRO A 184 2.29 -16.08 -17.83
CA PRO A 184 3.32 -15.05 -17.98
C PRO A 184 3.17 -14.28 -19.29
N GLY A 185 3.20 -12.94 -19.19
CA GLY A 185 2.93 -11.99 -20.26
C GLY A 185 1.53 -11.38 -20.24
N ASP A 186 0.59 -11.95 -19.48
CA ASP A 186 -0.76 -11.40 -19.36
C ASP A 186 -0.76 -10.14 -18.50
N THR A 187 -1.55 -9.16 -18.92
CA THR A 187 -1.86 -7.95 -18.14
C THR A 187 -3.32 -8.02 -17.70
N LEU A 188 -3.52 -7.91 -16.38
CA LEU A 188 -4.81 -8.01 -15.72
C LEU A 188 -5.22 -6.65 -15.17
N THR A 189 -6.53 -6.35 -15.25
CA THR A 189 -7.13 -5.18 -14.60
C THR A 189 -8.17 -5.67 -13.61
N PHE A 190 -8.06 -5.25 -12.35
CA PHE A 190 -8.90 -5.69 -11.25
C PHE A 190 -8.93 -4.63 -10.15
N GLN A 191 -9.71 -4.86 -9.11
CA GLN A 191 -9.82 -3.95 -7.97
C GLN A 191 -9.42 -4.63 -6.68
N ILE A 192 -8.80 -3.85 -5.78
CA ILE A 192 -8.51 -4.26 -4.40
C ILE A 192 -9.23 -3.29 -3.47
N THR A 193 -10.17 -3.81 -2.70
CA THR A 193 -10.79 -3.09 -1.59
C THR A 193 -10.00 -3.36 -0.32
N GLY A 194 -9.81 -2.33 0.51
CA GLY A 194 -9.10 -2.49 1.77
C GLY A 194 -9.16 -1.24 2.64
N ASP A 195 -8.60 -1.35 3.81
CA ASP A 195 -8.58 -0.31 4.83
C ASP A 195 -7.25 0.45 4.75
N LEU A 196 -7.31 1.71 4.31
CA LEU A 196 -6.19 2.64 4.28
C LEU A 196 -6.15 3.39 5.61
N THR A 197 -5.02 3.29 6.30
CA THR A 197 -4.76 4.01 7.56
C THR A 197 -3.70 5.07 7.32
N ILE A 198 -4.07 6.33 7.54
CA ILE A 198 -3.17 7.48 7.54
C ILE A 198 -3.23 8.12 8.93
N ARG A 199 -2.11 8.17 9.63
CA ARG A 199 -2.03 8.52 11.03
C ARG A 199 -2.87 7.53 11.88
N ASP A 200 -3.85 8.04 12.60
CA ASP A 200 -4.79 7.31 13.46
C ASP A 200 -6.18 7.11 12.83
N ILE A 201 -6.35 7.47 11.54
CA ILE A 201 -7.64 7.39 10.86
C ILE A 201 -7.58 6.33 9.76
N THR A 202 -8.56 5.45 9.78
CA THR A 202 -8.74 4.37 8.81
C THR A 202 -10.00 4.60 7.99
N GLN A 203 -9.87 4.49 6.67
CA GLN A 203 -10.98 4.55 5.72
C GLN A 203 -10.90 3.38 4.74
N THR A 204 -12.05 2.82 4.41
CA THR A 204 -12.12 1.81 3.36
C THR A 204 -12.02 2.48 2.00
N VAL A 205 -11.06 2.05 1.18
CA VAL A 205 -10.82 2.57 -0.17
C VAL A 205 -10.76 1.43 -1.18
N VAL A 206 -10.91 1.77 -2.46
CA VAL A 206 -10.78 0.83 -3.57
C VAL A 206 -9.65 1.31 -4.47
N PHE A 207 -8.67 0.46 -4.69
CA PHE A 207 -7.62 0.68 -5.69
C PHE A 207 -7.98 0.00 -7.00
N ASP A 208 -7.92 0.74 -8.10
CA ASP A 208 -7.90 0.18 -9.45
C ASP A 208 -6.47 -0.28 -9.75
N VAL A 209 -6.33 -1.55 -10.10
CA VAL A 209 -5.01 -2.17 -10.31
C VAL A 209 -4.88 -2.67 -11.74
N THR A 210 -3.74 -2.37 -12.35
CA THR A 210 -3.30 -2.99 -13.59
C THR A 210 -1.97 -3.68 -13.31
N ALA A 211 -1.94 -5.01 -13.40
CA ALA A 211 -0.75 -5.80 -13.11
C ALA A 211 -0.43 -6.77 -14.24
N THR A 212 0.85 -6.95 -14.51
CA THR A 212 1.37 -7.88 -15.50
C THR A 212 2.17 -8.97 -14.81
N ALA A 213 1.86 -10.23 -15.11
CA ALA A 213 2.72 -11.36 -14.79
C ALA A 213 3.92 -11.35 -15.76
N VAL A 214 4.99 -10.64 -15.40
CA VAL A 214 6.16 -10.47 -16.29
C VAL A 214 6.84 -11.82 -16.57
N SER A 215 6.93 -12.64 -15.53
CA SER A 215 7.43 -14.01 -15.59
C SER A 215 6.82 -14.84 -14.47
N GLU A 216 7.23 -16.09 -14.32
CA GLU A 216 6.85 -16.94 -13.19
C GLU A 216 7.40 -16.41 -11.84
N THR A 217 8.39 -15.52 -11.87
CA THR A 217 9.08 -15.00 -10.69
C THR A 217 9.01 -13.49 -10.56
N GLN A 218 8.27 -12.78 -11.41
CA GLN A 218 8.17 -11.32 -11.36
C GLN A 218 6.78 -10.84 -11.77
N LEU A 219 6.23 -9.96 -10.93
CA LEU A 219 5.01 -9.17 -11.21
C LEU A 219 5.40 -7.70 -11.31
N ALA A 220 4.71 -6.94 -12.15
CA ALA A 220 4.84 -5.49 -12.21
C ALA A 220 3.47 -4.87 -12.46
N GLY A 221 3.24 -3.66 -11.95
CA GLY A 221 1.95 -3.00 -12.15
C GLY A 221 1.83 -1.67 -11.48
N THR A 222 0.61 -1.11 -11.60
CA THR A 222 0.22 0.16 -11.00
C THR A 222 -1.10 -0.01 -10.26
N ALA A 223 -1.20 0.55 -9.07
CA ALA A 223 -2.43 0.64 -8.29
C ALA A 223 -2.77 2.11 -8.04
N VAL A 224 -4.01 2.52 -8.30
CA VAL A 224 -4.43 3.92 -8.26
C VAL A 224 -5.74 4.08 -7.50
N THR A 225 -5.82 5.11 -6.65
CA THR A 225 -7.06 5.55 -6.02
C THR A 225 -7.06 7.05 -5.79
N THR A 226 -8.24 7.63 -5.58
CA THR A 226 -8.38 9.02 -5.16
C THR A 226 -9.09 9.08 -3.82
N VAL A 227 -8.49 9.80 -2.86
CA VAL A 227 -9.04 10.01 -1.53
C VAL A 227 -9.29 11.49 -1.26
N GLN A 228 -10.14 11.80 -0.27
CA GLN A 228 -10.31 13.17 0.19
C GLN A 228 -9.47 13.39 1.46
N ARG A 229 -8.72 14.49 1.51
CA ARG A 229 -7.91 14.84 2.70
C ARG A 229 -8.76 14.93 3.97
N ALA A 230 -9.97 15.45 3.83
CA ALA A 230 -10.91 15.60 4.94
C ALA A 230 -11.29 14.26 5.59
N ASP A 231 -11.35 13.16 4.81
CA ASP A 231 -11.68 11.84 5.33
C ASP A 231 -10.63 11.30 6.32
N PHE A 232 -9.42 11.84 6.24
CA PHE A 232 -8.29 11.50 7.13
C PHE A 232 -7.90 12.66 8.06
N ASN A 233 -8.74 13.69 8.19
CA ASN A 233 -8.47 14.90 8.97
C ASN A 233 -7.09 15.54 8.67
N LEU A 234 -6.65 15.48 7.40
CA LEU A 234 -5.39 16.08 6.96
C LEU A 234 -5.58 17.57 6.68
N VAL A 235 -5.14 18.38 7.62
CA VAL A 235 -5.27 19.85 7.54
C VAL A 235 -3.98 20.43 6.97
N ILE A 236 -4.11 21.20 5.89
CA ILE A 236 -2.98 21.95 5.35
C ILE A 236 -2.81 23.24 6.15
N PRO A 237 -1.62 23.52 6.73
CA PRO A 237 -1.39 24.78 7.42
C PRO A 237 -1.46 25.96 6.45
N GLU A 238 -1.97 27.11 6.95
CA GLU A 238 -1.97 28.35 6.17
C GLU A 238 -0.53 28.80 5.91
N VAL A 239 -0.16 28.93 4.65
CA VAL A 239 1.16 29.39 4.22
C VAL A 239 0.98 30.54 3.22
N GLU A 240 1.75 31.61 3.41
CA GLU A 240 1.70 32.76 2.49
C GLU A 240 2.02 32.34 1.07
N GLY A 241 1.13 32.69 0.13
CA GLY A 241 1.25 32.37 -1.28
C GLY A 241 0.79 30.98 -1.69
N VAL A 242 0.26 30.17 -0.77
CA VAL A 242 -0.42 28.90 -1.05
C VAL A 242 -1.92 29.07 -0.83
N ALA A 243 -2.73 28.70 -1.81
CA ALA A 243 -4.18 28.78 -1.75
C ALA A 243 -4.81 27.61 -2.54
N ASP A 244 -6.11 27.41 -2.35
CA ASP A 244 -6.93 26.45 -3.12
C ASP A 244 -6.30 25.06 -3.24
N VAL A 245 -5.71 24.56 -2.14
CA VAL A 245 -5.17 23.19 -2.10
C VAL A 245 -6.31 22.20 -2.24
N ALA A 246 -6.25 21.38 -3.28
CA ALA A 246 -7.29 20.42 -3.61
C ALA A 246 -7.62 19.46 -2.44
N GLU A 247 -8.90 19.15 -2.26
CA GLU A 247 -9.35 18.14 -1.30
C GLU A 247 -9.05 16.73 -1.80
N ALA A 248 -9.18 16.51 -3.11
CA ALA A 248 -8.89 15.23 -3.74
C ALA A 248 -7.38 15.04 -3.89
N VAL A 249 -6.89 13.90 -3.45
CA VAL A 249 -5.50 13.46 -3.58
C VAL A 249 -5.48 12.15 -4.34
N LEU A 250 -4.79 12.14 -5.47
CA LEU A 250 -4.50 10.91 -6.21
C LEU A 250 -3.37 10.18 -5.50
N LEU A 251 -3.59 8.91 -5.16
CA LEU A 251 -2.58 7.99 -4.64
C LEU A 251 -2.26 6.96 -5.70
N GLU A 252 -0.99 6.72 -5.91
CA GLU A 252 -0.49 5.85 -6.98
C GLU A 252 0.71 5.05 -6.48
N ILE A 253 0.73 3.76 -6.79
CA ILE A 253 1.81 2.84 -6.47
C ILE A 253 2.23 2.17 -7.77
N ASP A 254 3.43 2.48 -8.25
CA ASP A 254 4.09 1.65 -9.26
C ASP A 254 4.92 0.60 -8.54
N PHE A 255 4.69 -0.66 -8.82
CA PHE A 255 5.37 -1.74 -8.14
C PHE A 255 5.99 -2.77 -9.09
N VAL A 256 7.12 -3.28 -8.66
CA VAL A 256 7.73 -4.52 -9.14
C VAL A 256 7.83 -5.45 -7.94
N ALA A 257 7.36 -6.67 -8.07
CA ALA A 257 7.45 -7.67 -7.01
C ALA A 257 8.13 -8.93 -7.55
N THR A 258 9.03 -9.50 -6.76
CA THR A 258 9.83 -10.68 -7.12
C THR A 258 9.50 -11.83 -6.18
N ALA A 259 9.49 -13.05 -6.74
CA ALA A 259 9.25 -14.26 -5.96
C ALA A 259 10.31 -14.42 -4.86
N VAL A 260 9.86 -14.75 -3.65
CA VAL A 260 10.73 -15.11 -2.52
C VAL A 260 10.78 -16.62 -2.39
N GLU A 261 11.99 -17.13 -2.05
CA GLU A 261 12.23 -18.57 -1.85
C GLU A 261 11.71 -19.06 -0.49
#